data_237c90dc04795f71299db0d059464a2d
#
_entry.id   237c90dc04795f71299db0d059464a2d
#
_cell.length_a   1.000
_cell.length_b   1.000
_cell.length_c   1.000
_cell.angle_alpha   90.00
_cell.angle_beta   90.00
_cell.angle_gamma   90.00
#
_symmetry.space_group_name_H-M   'P 1'
#
loop_
_entity.id
_entity.type
_entity.pdbx_description
1 polymer ?
#
loop_
_entity_poly.entity_id
_entity_poly.type
_entity_poly.pdbx_seq_one_letter_code
_entity_poly.pdbx_strand_id
1 'polypeptide(L)'
;MRTLFLTLLLIILRSLPVISQPKYEIRATWLTTLGGMDWPRTKAGSATGIQRQKKELCDILDRLKAANFNTVLLQTRLRGDMIYPSSIETFAESLTGYTGRNPGYDPLAFAIEECHKRGMELHAWIVTIPAGNTRQVKLLGRNSIVQRNRKICKLYKGNWYLDPGNPETKEYLSRIVKEITSQYDIDGIHFDYIRYPEQADKFPDKDTYRRYGKGKDLKQWRRDNITDIVRRLYTDIKSIKPWVKVSSSPIGKYRDTNRYPSRGWNAYHVVYQDAQRWLKEGIHDALFPMMYFQGNNFYPFALDWKENDGKRWIIPGLGIYFLSPREQDWPLDEIVRQIHFTRQIKLNGQAYFRNRFLLDNTKGVLDELEENFYTYPALIPPMTWSDSIPPSVPSHPSVQQIANGKLRMSWQASADNSNQSVVYHLYGSDTYPVDIKQPQNLIATHLIANEYEYTARLPWLQKRYFAVTAADRFGNESAPLTLNTVSDMDIPLLNIGN
;
A
#
# COMPACT_ATOMS: atom_id res chain seq x y z
N MET A 1 -12.17 -19.92 -49.32
CA MET A 1 -12.71 -20.26 -47.99
C MET A 1 -11.66 -20.27 -46.86
N ARG A 2 -10.47 -20.88 -47.05
CA ARG A 2 -9.42 -20.86 -45.95
C ARG A 2 -8.91 -19.47 -45.57
N THR A 3 -8.73 -18.57 -46.54
CA THR A 3 -8.30 -17.17 -46.28
C THR A 3 -9.35 -16.34 -45.58
N LEU A 4 -10.64 -16.54 -45.88
CA LEU A 4 -11.74 -15.86 -45.17
C LEU A 4 -11.88 -16.30 -43.70
N PHE A 5 -11.60 -17.60 -43.42
CA PHE A 5 -11.62 -18.15 -42.07
C PHE A 5 -10.47 -17.62 -41.18
N LEU A 6 -9.28 -17.45 -41.78
CA LEU A 6 -8.13 -16.86 -41.08
C LEU A 6 -8.36 -15.37 -40.74
N THR A 7 -8.97 -14.63 -41.66
CA THR A 7 -9.28 -13.21 -41.46
C THR A 7 -10.38 -13.02 -40.40
N LEU A 8 -11.39 -13.90 -40.41
CA LEU A 8 -12.45 -13.88 -39.38
C LEU A 8 -11.90 -14.30 -38.01
N LEU A 9 -10.99 -15.26 -37.91
CA LEU A 9 -10.32 -15.68 -36.69
C LEU A 9 -9.43 -14.56 -36.10
N LEU A 10 -8.72 -13.81 -36.95
CA LEU A 10 -7.92 -12.63 -36.56
C LEU A 10 -8.78 -11.46 -36.11
N ILE A 11 -10.00 -11.29 -36.66
CA ILE A 11 -10.95 -10.26 -36.24
C ILE A 11 -11.60 -10.63 -34.90
N ILE A 12 -11.90 -11.90 -34.67
CA ILE A 12 -12.47 -12.40 -33.41
C ILE A 12 -11.43 -12.32 -32.27
N LEU A 13 -10.15 -12.57 -32.57
CA LEU A 13 -9.06 -12.40 -31.59
C LEU A 13 -8.82 -10.92 -31.18
N ARG A 14 -9.22 -9.96 -32.02
CA ARG A 14 -9.16 -8.52 -31.73
C ARG A 14 -10.37 -7.98 -30.96
N SER A 15 -11.44 -8.75 -30.79
CA SER A 15 -12.69 -8.31 -30.14
C SER A 15 -12.90 -8.81 -28.72
N LEU A 16 -11.94 -9.51 -28.11
CA LEU A 16 -11.95 -9.69 -26.66
C LEU A 16 -11.68 -8.33 -26.03
N PRO A 17 -12.54 -7.85 -25.12
CA PRO A 17 -12.28 -6.61 -24.40
C PRO A 17 -10.97 -6.81 -23.62
N VAL A 18 -9.88 -6.30 -24.15
CA VAL A 18 -8.66 -6.12 -23.37
C VAL A 18 -9.08 -5.19 -22.24
N ILE A 19 -9.16 -5.69 -21.01
CA ILE A 19 -9.41 -4.85 -19.86
C ILE A 19 -8.20 -3.90 -19.79
N SER A 20 -8.41 -2.70 -20.33
CA SER A 20 -7.40 -1.66 -20.39
C SER A 20 -6.86 -1.40 -18.98
N GLN A 21 -5.55 -1.25 -18.87
CA GLN A 21 -4.93 -0.85 -17.63
C GLN A 21 -5.55 0.46 -17.14
N PRO A 22 -5.99 0.55 -15.88
CA PRO A 22 -6.58 1.79 -15.35
C PRO A 22 -5.49 2.86 -15.09
N LYS A 23 -5.84 4.15 -15.27
CA LYS A 23 -4.99 5.28 -14.89
C LYS A 23 -4.77 5.32 -13.37
N TYR A 24 -5.81 5.00 -12.58
CA TYR A 24 -5.79 4.99 -11.12
C TYR A 24 -5.90 3.56 -10.60
N GLU A 25 -4.84 3.09 -9.94
CA GLU A 25 -4.79 1.74 -9.37
C GLU A 25 -3.73 1.68 -8.28
N ILE A 26 -4.10 1.26 -7.07
CA ILE A 26 -3.15 0.99 -5.99
C ILE A 26 -2.49 -0.37 -6.27
N ARG A 27 -1.16 -0.37 -6.41
CA ARG A 27 -0.31 -1.54 -6.65
C ARG A 27 0.62 -1.70 -5.48
N ALA A 28 0.18 -2.46 -4.48
CA ALA A 28 0.84 -2.53 -3.19
C ALA A 28 1.52 -3.88 -2.93
N THR A 29 2.55 -3.88 -2.10
CA THR A 29 3.11 -5.11 -1.54
C THR A 29 3.39 -4.95 -0.06
N TRP A 30 3.17 -6.03 0.72
CA TRP A 30 3.62 -6.10 2.11
C TRP A 30 5.09 -6.49 2.16
N LEU A 31 5.89 -5.64 2.79
CA LEU A 31 7.32 -5.84 3.04
C LEU A 31 7.54 -6.12 4.53
N THR A 32 7.73 -7.40 4.83
CA THR A 32 7.80 -7.93 6.21
C THR A 32 9.19 -7.75 6.79
N THR A 33 9.28 -7.18 7.98
CA THR A 33 10.56 -7.04 8.72
C THR A 33 10.71 -8.05 9.85
N LEU A 34 9.63 -8.72 10.25
CA LEU A 34 9.67 -9.77 11.26
C LEU A 34 10.65 -10.87 10.88
N GLY A 35 11.65 -11.11 11.73
CA GLY A 35 12.69 -12.10 11.49
C GLY A 35 13.58 -11.83 10.26
N GLY A 36 13.41 -10.68 9.59
CA GLY A 36 14.10 -10.38 8.33
C GLY A 36 13.56 -11.18 7.14
N MET A 37 12.29 -11.59 7.17
CA MET A 37 11.70 -12.47 6.15
C MET A 37 11.73 -11.87 4.74
N ASP A 38 11.49 -10.57 4.59
CA ASP A 38 11.68 -9.86 3.34
C ASP A 38 12.87 -8.90 3.42
N TRP A 39 12.95 -8.12 4.50
CA TRP A 39 14.02 -7.17 4.82
C TRP A 39 14.04 -6.90 6.33
N PRO A 40 15.24 -6.69 6.96
CA PRO A 40 16.57 -6.84 6.39
C PRO A 40 17.11 -8.28 6.54
N ARG A 41 17.83 -8.75 5.55
CA ARG A 41 18.57 -10.04 5.63
C ARG A 41 19.92 -9.84 6.34
N THR A 42 20.63 -8.77 6.01
CA THR A 42 21.88 -8.38 6.67
C THR A 42 21.58 -7.68 8.00
N LYS A 43 22.41 -7.92 9.01
CA LYS A 43 22.30 -7.27 10.31
C LYS A 43 23.15 -6.00 10.39
N ALA A 44 22.60 -4.91 10.91
CA ALA A 44 23.26 -3.61 11.12
C ALA A 44 24.15 -3.65 12.39
N GLY A 45 25.16 -4.52 12.41
CA GLY A 45 26.11 -4.63 13.52
C GLY A 45 27.41 -3.85 13.33
N SER A 46 27.63 -3.30 12.13
CA SER A 46 28.82 -2.55 11.71
C SER A 46 28.44 -1.54 10.62
N ALA A 47 29.35 -0.58 10.33
CA ALA A 47 29.16 0.38 9.24
C ALA A 47 28.88 -0.33 7.88
N THR A 48 29.66 -1.38 7.58
CA THR A 48 29.45 -2.21 6.38
C THR A 48 28.10 -2.91 6.40
N GLY A 49 27.65 -3.43 7.56
CA GLY A 49 26.35 -4.06 7.73
C GLY A 49 25.21 -3.08 7.48
N ILE A 50 25.33 -1.85 7.98
CA ILE A 50 24.35 -0.77 7.74
C ILE A 50 24.25 -0.47 6.22
N GLN A 51 25.37 -0.30 5.53
CA GLN A 51 25.37 0.00 4.10
C GLN A 51 24.76 -1.15 3.27
N ARG A 52 25.06 -2.40 3.61
CA ARG A 52 24.44 -3.56 2.96
C ARG A 52 22.93 -3.61 3.21
N GLN A 53 22.49 -3.36 4.44
CA GLN A 53 21.07 -3.34 4.80
C GLN A 53 20.30 -2.25 4.03
N LYS A 54 20.90 -1.04 3.90
CA LYS A 54 20.35 0.04 3.08
C LYS A 54 20.30 -0.34 1.61
N LYS A 55 21.37 -0.92 1.06
CA LYS A 55 21.41 -1.38 -0.33
C LYS A 55 20.35 -2.44 -0.62
N GLU A 56 20.15 -3.41 0.27
CA GLU A 56 19.10 -4.43 0.13
C GLU A 56 17.71 -3.79 -0.06
N LEU A 57 17.40 -2.75 0.72
CA LEU A 57 16.13 -2.05 0.57
C LEU A 57 16.04 -1.30 -0.76
N CYS A 58 17.09 -0.57 -1.16
CA CYS A 58 17.13 0.09 -2.46
C CYS A 58 16.92 -0.90 -3.62
N ASP A 59 17.61 -2.05 -3.59
CA ASP A 59 17.47 -3.09 -4.62
C ASP A 59 16.01 -3.64 -4.70
N ILE A 60 15.34 -3.79 -3.55
CA ILE A 60 13.92 -4.17 -3.49
C ILE A 60 13.04 -3.08 -4.14
N LEU A 61 13.25 -1.82 -3.74
CA LEU A 61 12.44 -0.70 -4.22
C LEU A 61 12.65 -0.42 -5.70
N ASP A 62 13.89 -0.58 -6.21
CA ASP A 62 14.20 -0.44 -7.64
C ASP A 62 13.44 -1.47 -8.49
N ARG A 63 13.40 -2.73 -8.05
CA ARG A 63 12.65 -3.77 -8.74
C ARG A 63 11.13 -3.52 -8.68
N LEU A 64 10.61 -3.10 -7.53
CA LEU A 64 9.18 -2.73 -7.41
C LEU A 64 8.82 -1.56 -8.33
N LYS A 65 9.70 -0.54 -8.39
CA LYS A 65 9.49 0.61 -9.29
C LYS A 65 9.54 0.19 -10.76
N ALA A 66 10.48 -0.67 -11.14
CA ALA A 66 10.58 -1.20 -12.50
C ALA A 66 9.29 -1.92 -12.93
N ALA A 67 8.67 -2.66 -12.01
CA ALA A 67 7.38 -3.32 -12.20
C ALA A 67 6.15 -2.40 -11.98
N ASN A 68 6.34 -1.09 -11.97
CA ASN A 68 5.28 -0.09 -11.80
C ASN A 68 4.41 -0.24 -10.53
N PHE A 69 4.99 -0.76 -9.44
CA PHE A 69 4.38 -0.66 -8.11
C PHE A 69 4.43 0.79 -7.62
N ASN A 70 3.44 1.19 -6.83
CA ASN A 70 3.32 2.55 -6.32
C ASN A 70 3.12 2.67 -4.81
N THR A 71 2.96 1.55 -4.09
CA THR A 71 2.72 1.55 -2.64
C THR A 71 3.47 0.43 -1.94
N VAL A 72 4.19 0.75 -0.87
CA VAL A 72 4.89 -0.20 0.00
C VAL A 72 4.28 -0.18 1.39
N LEU A 73 3.78 -1.32 1.86
CA LEU A 73 3.32 -1.51 3.24
C LEU A 73 4.50 -2.07 4.04
N LEU A 74 5.31 -1.19 4.66
CA LEU A 74 6.52 -1.58 5.39
C LEU A 74 6.19 -1.90 6.84
N GLN A 75 6.49 -3.14 7.28
CA GLN A 75 6.26 -3.55 8.66
C GLN A 75 7.15 -2.74 9.63
N THR A 76 6.54 -1.74 10.26
CA THR A 76 7.20 -0.73 11.11
C THR A 76 7.13 -1.10 12.59
N ARG A 77 5.97 -1.58 13.06
CA ARG A 77 5.79 -2.21 14.37
C ARG A 77 5.51 -3.69 14.20
N LEU A 78 6.29 -4.53 14.89
CA LEU A 78 6.17 -5.98 14.75
C LEU A 78 5.26 -6.56 15.85
N ARG A 79 5.80 -6.75 17.06
CA ARG A 79 5.04 -7.32 18.19
C ARG A 79 5.52 -6.74 19.52
N GLY A 80 5.37 -5.42 19.69
CA GLY A 80 5.89 -4.69 20.85
C GLY A 80 7.34 -4.23 20.70
N ASP A 81 7.81 -4.15 19.47
CA ASP A 81 9.10 -3.63 19.01
C ASP A 81 8.97 -2.95 17.65
N MET A 82 9.89 -2.07 17.32
CA MET A 82 9.84 -1.11 16.21
C MET A 82 11.09 -1.19 15.33
N ILE A 83 10.98 -0.67 14.10
CA ILE A 83 12.16 -0.49 13.23
C ILE A 83 12.71 0.94 13.22
N TYR A 84 12.16 1.85 14.03
CA TYR A 84 12.58 3.26 14.12
C TYR A 84 12.90 3.62 15.59
N PRO A 85 13.64 4.71 15.86
CA PRO A 85 13.92 5.17 17.22
C PRO A 85 12.63 5.71 17.87
N SER A 86 11.94 4.84 18.62
CA SER A 86 10.71 5.16 19.32
C SER A 86 10.97 5.44 20.81
N SER A 87 10.25 6.41 21.38
CA SER A 87 10.20 6.67 22.82
C SER A 87 9.32 5.64 23.57
N ILE A 88 8.54 4.84 22.84
CA ILE A 88 7.49 3.97 23.39
C ILE A 88 7.92 2.50 23.41
N GLU A 89 8.49 1.99 22.34
CA GLU A 89 8.94 0.61 22.18
C GLU A 89 10.38 0.57 21.68
N THR A 90 11.10 -0.53 21.90
CA THR A 90 12.51 -0.65 21.51
C THR A 90 12.68 -1.18 20.10
N PHE A 91 13.92 -1.10 19.60
CA PHE A 91 14.25 -1.66 18.29
C PHE A 91 14.03 -3.17 18.20
N ALA A 92 13.52 -3.60 17.05
CA ALA A 92 13.31 -5.00 16.71
C ALA A 92 14.65 -5.76 16.54
N GLU A 93 14.66 -7.02 16.99
CA GLU A 93 15.80 -7.93 16.85
C GLU A 93 16.22 -8.11 15.38
N SER A 94 15.27 -8.04 14.46
CA SER A 94 15.51 -8.22 13.02
C SER A 94 16.55 -7.28 12.43
N LEU A 95 16.71 -6.07 13.00
CA LEU A 95 17.65 -5.06 12.49
C LEU A 95 19.11 -5.40 12.77
N THR A 96 19.41 -5.86 13.99
CA THR A 96 20.79 -6.04 14.46
C THR A 96 21.13 -7.46 14.87
N GLY A 97 20.14 -8.35 14.99
CA GLY A 97 20.27 -9.67 15.61
C GLY A 97 20.18 -9.64 17.14
N TYR A 98 19.97 -8.47 17.74
CA TYR A 98 19.85 -8.29 19.19
C TYR A 98 18.63 -7.43 19.51
N THR A 99 17.78 -7.91 20.41
CA THR A 99 16.58 -7.21 20.87
C THR A 99 16.93 -5.86 21.50
N GLY A 100 16.28 -4.79 21.06
CA GLY A 100 16.43 -3.44 21.60
C GLY A 100 17.70 -2.69 21.19
N ARG A 101 18.61 -3.31 20.42
CA ARG A 101 19.84 -2.68 19.99
C ARG A 101 19.60 -1.70 18.85
N ASN A 102 20.10 -0.47 18.99
CA ASN A 102 20.04 0.56 17.96
C ASN A 102 20.86 0.13 16.73
N PRO A 103 20.30 0.15 15.51
CA PRO A 103 21.01 -0.21 14.28
C PRO A 103 22.02 0.84 13.81
N GLY A 104 22.10 2.01 14.44
CA GLY A 104 23.00 3.10 14.08
C GLY A 104 22.47 4.03 12.97
N TYR A 105 21.20 3.88 12.58
CA TYR A 105 20.49 4.77 11.67
C TYR A 105 18.98 4.63 11.93
N ASP A 106 18.16 5.45 11.26
CA ASP A 106 16.70 5.33 11.29
C ASP A 106 16.20 4.59 10.04
N PRO A 107 15.82 3.30 10.17
CA PRO A 107 15.33 2.50 9.05
C PRO A 107 14.03 3.00 8.43
N LEU A 108 13.11 3.59 9.22
CA LEU A 108 11.85 4.11 8.72
C LEU A 108 12.06 5.40 7.92
N ALA A 109 12.83 6.35 8.45
CA ALA A 109 13.16 7.59 7.74
C ALA A 109 13.86 7.28 6.40
N PHE A 110 14.83 6.37 6.40
CA PHE A 110 15.53 5.93 5.20
C PHE A 110 14.58 5.30 4.18
N ALA A 111 13.66 4.44 4.63
CA ALA A 111 12.70 3.79 3.74
C ALA A 111 11.72 4.79 3.09
N ILE A 112 11.25 5.79 3.84
CA ILE A 112 10.39 6.85 3.33
C ILE A 112 11.12 7.64 2.23
N GLU A 113 12.33 8.11 2.53
CA GLU A 113 13.15 8.86 1.56
C GLU A 113 13.36 8.07 0.27
N GLU A 114 13.70 6.80 0.37
CA GLU A 114 13.97 5.94 -0.80
C GLU A 114 12.70 5.56 -1.58
N CYS A 115 11.54 5.44 -0.91
CA CYS A 115 10.24 5.29 -1.60
C CYS A 115 9.88 6.57 -2.37
N HIS A 116 9.97 7.73 -1.73
CA HIS A 116 9.63 9.03 -2.35
C HIS A 116 10.53 9.35 -3.54
N LYS A 117 11.85 9.08 -3.47
CA LYS A 117 12.77 9.21 -4.63
C LYS A 117 12.31 8.42 -5.85
N ARG A 118 11.58 7.33 -5.64
CA ARG A 118 11.07 6.45 -6.71
C ARG A 118 9.61 6.74 -7.07
N GLY A 119 9.00 7.76 -6.47
CA GLY A 119 7.59 8.10 -6.66
C GLY A 119 6.64 7.01 -6.15
N MET A 120 7.00 6.36 -5.06
CA MET A 120 6.18 5.37 -4.37
C MET A 120 5.76 5.87 -2.99
N GLU A 121 4.53 5.55 -2.57
CA GLU A 121 4.06 5.80 -1.22
C GLU A 121 4.60 4.74 -0.25
N LEU A 122 4.93 5.17 0.98
CA LEU A 122 5.22 4.29 2.09
C LEU A 122 4.13 4.39 3.16
N HIS A 123 3.49 3.24 3.44
CA HIS A 123 2.56 3.11 4.56
C HIS A 123 3.24 2.36 5.71
N ALA A 124 3.27 2.97 6.89
CA ALA A 124 3.79 2.34 8.09
C ALA A 124 2.84 1.21 8.53
N TRP A 125 3.25 -0.05 8.33
CA TRP A 125 2.47 -1.22 8.72
C TRP A 125 2.68 -1.54 10.21
N ILE A 126 1.60 -1.49 10.97
CA ILE A 126 1.57 -1.64 12.42
C ILE A 126 0.80 -2.92 12.79
N VAL A 127 1.48 -3.91 13.34
CA VAL A 127 0.84 -5.03 14.04
C VAL A 127 0.34 -4.55 15.39
N THR A 128 -0.97 -4.40 15.56
CA THR A 128 -1.57 -3.60 16.65
C THR A 128 -1.72 -4.36 17.98
N ILE A 129 -2.57 -5.37 18.03
CA ILE A 129 -2.96 -6.06 19.28
C ILE A 129 -1.89 -7.04 19.80
N PRO A 130 -1.16 -7.81 18.97
CA PRO A 130 -0.08 -8.66 19.45
C PRO A 130 1.05 -7.87 20.12
N ALA A 131 1.54 -8.38 21.25
CA ALA A 131 2.58 -7.75 22.10
C ALA A 131 3.79 -8.67 22.33
N GLY A 132 3.91 -9.76 21.55
CA GLY A 132 5.02 -10.68 21.58
C GLY A 132 4.69 -12.06 22.15
N ASN A 133 5.56 -13.03 21.89
CA ASN A 133 5.50 -14.31 22.58
C ASN A 133 6.27 -14.25 23.91
N THR A 134 6.12 -15.28 24.73
CA THR A 134 6.76 -15.33 26.05
C THR A 134 8.29 -15.19 26.00
N ARG A 135 8.94 -15.77 24.97
CA ARG A 135 10.41 -15.64 24.77
C ARG A 135 10.79 -14.19 24.46
N GLN A 136 10.10 -13.55 23.52
CA GLN A 136 10.35 -12.16 23.13
C GLN A 136 10.16 -11.19 24.30
N VAL A 137 9.06 -11.35 25.07
CA VAL A 137 8.81 -10.55 26.29
C VAL A 137 9.91 -10.72 27.32
N LYS A 138 10.45 -11.95 27.49
CA LYS A 138 11.59 -12.22 28.38
C LYS A 138 12.86 -11.51 27.89
N LEU A 139 13.14 -11.53 26.59
CA LEU A 139 14.32 -10.87 26.00
C LEU A 139 14.22 -9.34 26.10
N LEU A 140 13.05 -8.76 25.88
CA LEU A 140 12.79 -7.32 26.05
C LEU A 140 12.90 -6.87 27.51
N GLY A 141 12.68 -7.76 28.46
CA GLY A 141 12.74 -7.47 29.88
C GLY A 141 11.91 -6.25 30.28
N ARG A 142 12.50 -5.29 31.00
CA ARG A 142 11.82 -4.05 31.44
C ARG A 142 11.32 -3.16 30.30
N ASN A 143 11.83 -3.33 29.09
CA ASN A 143 11.39 -2.58 27.91
C ASN A 143 10.11 -3.14 27.29
N SER A 144 9.70 -4.34 27.64
CA SER A 144 8.44 -4.92 27.16
C SER A 144 7.24 -4.17 27.71
N ILE A 145 6.24 -3.90 26.87
CA ILE A 145 4.94 -3.37 27.32
C ILE A 145 4.29 -4.26 28.38
N VAL A 146 4.50 -5.57 28.30
CA VAL A 146 3.97 -6.53 29.27
C VAL A 146 4.55 -6.29 30.66
N GLN A 147 5.79 -5.87 30.79
CA GLN A 147 6.41 -5.54 32.07
C GLN A 147 6.06 -4.12 32.53
N ARG A 148 5.98 -3.16 31.59
CA ARG A 148 5.70 -1.76 31.91
C ARG A 148 4.24 -1.48 32.24
N ASN A 149 3.31 -2.18 31.61
CA ASN A 149 1.87 -2.04 31.84
C ASN A 149 1.13 -3.38 31.69
N ARG A 150 1.32 -4.23 32.69
CA ARG A 150 0.71 -5.56 32.76
C ARG A 150 -0.81 -5.53 32.68
N LYS A 151 -1.45 -4.45 33.14
CA LYS A 151 -2.91 -4.33 33.22
C LYS A 151 -3.59 -4.37 31.85
N ILE A 152 -2.93 -3.88 30.80
CA ILE A 152 -3.47 -3.88 29.44
C ILE A 152 -3.08 -5.12 28.64
N CYS A 153 -2.39 -6.10 29.24
CA CYS A 153 -1.88 -7.27 28.55
C CYS A 153 -2.54 -8.56 29.05
N LYS A 154 -2.84 -9.44 28.12
CA LYS A 154 -3.37 -10.79 28.38
C LYS A 154 -2.46 -11.85 27.74
N LEU A 155 -2.14 -12.89 28.52
CA LEU A 155 -1.48 -14.09 27.97
C LEU A 155 -2.54 -15.04 27.43
N TYR A 156 -2.41 -15.40 26.16
CA TYR A 156 -3.31 -16.32 25.52
C TYR A 156 -2.54 -17.22 24.54
N LYS A 157 -2.63 -18.55 24.74
CA LYS A 157 -1.94 -19.56 23.90
C LYS A 157 -0.45 -19.28 23.68
N GLY A 158 0.28 -18.94 24.75
CA GLY A 158 1.73 -18.69 24.72
C GLY A 158 2.15 -17.34 24.14
N ASN A 159 1.20 -16.51 23.72
CA ASN A 159 1.44 -15.17 23.20
C ASN A 159 0.78 -14.11 24.06
N TRP A 160 1.40 -12.93 24.12
CA TRP A 160 0.89 -11.75 24.78
C TRP A 160 0.13 -10.89 23.80
N TYR A 161 -1.00 -10.40 24.21
CA TYR A 161 -1.87 -9.50 23.46
C TYR A 161 -2.23 -8.31 24.34
N LEU A 162 -2.37 -7.14 23.74
CA LEU A 162 -3.09 -6.04 24.35
C LEU A 162 -4.55 -6.46 24.53
N ASP A 163 -5.18 -6.05 25.62
CA ASP A 163 -6.59 -6.30 25.90
C ASP A 163 -7.45 -5.21 25.24
N PRO A 164 -8.17 -5.46 24.15
CA PRO A 164 -8.94 -4.43 23.48
C PRO A 164 -10.06 -3.85 24.34
N GLY A 165 -10.53 -4.61 25.33
CA GLY A 165 -11.57 -4.16 26.26
C GLY A 165 -11.07 -3.22 27.35
N ASN A 166 -9.76 -3.09 27.53
CA ASN A 166 -9.20 -2.15 28.49
C ASN A 166 -9.04 -0.76 27.85
N PRO A 167 -9.66 0.30 28.38
CA PRO A 167 -9.56 1.66 27.82
C PRO A 167 -8.12 2.18 27.65
N GLU A 168 -7.18 1.78 28.52
CA GLU A 168 -5.78 2.17 28.39
C GLU A 168 -5.09 1.60 27.14
N THR A 169 -5.63 0.54 26.53
CA THR A 169 -5.10 -0.04 25.29
C THR A 169 -5.16 0.95 24.13
N LYS A 170 -6.29 1.63 23.95
CA LYS A 170 -6.41 2.62 22.88
C LYS A 170 -5.51 3.84 23.12
N GLU A 171 -5.30 4.24 24.37
CA GLU A 171 -4.39 5.33 24.72
C GLU A 171 -2.93 4.94 24.43
N TYR A 172 -2.56 3.69 24.69
CA TYR A 172 -1.24 3.19 24.35
C TYR A 172 -0.98 3.18 22.83
N LEU A 173 -1.93 2.66 22.04
CA LEU A 173 -1.83 2.64 20.58
C LEU A 173 -1.90 4.05 19.98
N SER A 174 -2.71 4.94 20.56
CA SER A 174 -2.79 6.36 20.21
C SER A 174 -1.41 7.04 20.29
N ARG A 175 -0.65 6.81 21.35
CA ARG A 175 0.71 7.38 21.48
C ARG A 175 1.63 6.93 20.35
N ILE A 176 1.54 5.65 19.96
CA ILE A 176 2.35 5.08 18.85
C ILE A 176 2.02 5.76 17.53
N VAL A 177 0.73 5.85 17.16
CA VAL A 177 0.35 6.46 15.88
C VAL A 177 0.65 7.96 15.85
N LYS A 178 0.51 8.67 16.98
CA LYS A 178 0.90 10.08 17.09
C LYS A 178 2.39 10.27 16.91
N GLU A 179 3.21 9.42 17.52
CA GLU A 179 4.68 9.48 17.39
C GLU A 179 5.07 9.32 15.91
N ILE A 180 4.57 8.27 15.22
CA ILE A 180 4.87 8.05 13.81
C ILE A 180 4.36 9.19 12.94
N THR A 181 3.09 9.60 13.11
CA THR A 181 2.48 10.62 12.25
C THR A 181 3.14 11.99 12.41
N SER A 182 3.55 12.36 13.61
CA SER A 182 4.19 13.67 13.85
C SER A 182 5.66 13.71 13.41
N GLN A 183 6.39 12.60 13.52
CA GLN A 183 7.83 12.59 13.28
C GLN A 183 8.22 12.24 11.85
N TYR A 184 7.36 11.53 11.09
CA TYR A 184 7.70 10.99 9.78
C TYR A 184 6.76 11.48 8.68
N ASP A 185 7.29 11.71 7.50
CA ASP A 185 6.51 12.05 6.30
C ASP A 185 5.99 10.80 5.59
N ILE A 186 5.24 9.98 6.34
CA ILE A 186 4.56 8.81 5.81
C ILE A 186 3.35 9.20 4.96
N ASP A 187 3.02 8.38 3.98
CA ASP A 187 1.83 8.55 3.14
C ASP A 187 0.61 7.83 3.71
N GLY A 188 0.83 6.81 4.55
CA GLY A 188 -0.24 6.08 5.21
C GLY A 188 0.19 5.35 6.48
N ILE A 189 -0.81 4.96 7.28
CA ILE A 189 -0.69 3.99 8.37
C ILE A 189 -1.60 2.80 8.05
N HIS A 190 -1.02 1.60 8.11
CA HIS A 190 -1.71 0.35 7.82
C HIS A 190 -1.78 -0.52 9.07
N PHE A 191 -2.99 -0.75 9.59
CA PHE A 191 -3.22 -1.55 10.79
C PHE A 191 -3.41 -3.02 10.43
N ASP A 192 -2.55 -3.87 10.99
CA ASP A 192 -2.70 -5.31 10.93
C ASP A 192 -2.97 -5.86 12.34
N TYR A 193 -3.62 -7.02 12.40
CA TYR A 193 -4.05 -7.63 13.66
C TYR A 193 -4.82 -6.67 14.60
N ILE A 194 -5.54 -5.68 14.02
CA ILE A 194 -6.46 -4.83 14.78
C ILE A 194 -7.77 -5.60 15.01
N ARG A 195 -7.65 -6.64 15.80
CA ARG A 195 -8.67 -7.67 16.04
C ARG A 195 -8.34 -8.53 17.24
N TYR A 196 -9.33 -9.23 17.76
CA TYR A 196 -9.08 -10.30 18.72
C TYR A 196 -8.27 -11.45 18.06
N PRO A 197 -7.53 -12.24 18.87
CA PRO A 197 -6.82 -13.40 18.35
C PRO A 197 -7.79 -14.49 17.87
N GLU A 198 -7.24 -15.47 17.16
CA GLU A 198 -8.02 -16.64 16.74
C GLU A 198 -8.57 -17.41 17.94
N GLN A 199 -9.77 -17.99 17.77
CA GLN A 199 -10.56 -18.62 18.85
C GLN A 199 -10.84 -17.64 20.01
N ALA A 200 -11.19 -16.41 19.66
CA ALA A 200 -11.38 -15.31 20.60
C ALA A 200 -12.50 -15.55 21.62
N ASP A 201 -13.39 -16.49 21.41
CA ASP A 201 -14.38 -16.95 22.40
C ASP A 201 -13.75 -17.33 23.75
N LYS A 202 -12.51 -17.85 23.72
CA LYS A 202 -11.73 -18.26 24.89
C LYS A 202 -10.72 -17.19 25.35
N PHE A 203 -10.73 -16.01 24.77
CA PHE A 203 -9.81 -14.92 25.18
C PHE A 203 -10.08 -14.51 26.63
N PRO A 204 -9.04 -14.31 27.49
CA PRO A 204 -9.21 -14.11 28.93
C PRO A 204 -9.55 -12.68 29.32
N ASP A 205 -10.64 -12.12 28.78
CA ASP A 205 -11.10 -10.74 29.05
C ASP A 205 -12.35 -10.65 29.96
N LYS A 206 -12.70 -11.72 30.67
CA LYS A 206 -13.88 -11.76 31.54
C LYS A 206 -13.88 -10.68 32.65
N ASP A 207 -12.71 -10.40 33.21
CA ASP A 207 -12.52 -9.38 34.23
C ASP A 207 -12.71 -7.98 33.65
N THR A 208 -12.19 -7.73 32.47
CA THR A 208 -12.34 -6.48 31.71
C THR A 208 -13.79 -6.29 31.28
N TYR A 209 -14.44 -7.35 30.79
CA TYR A 209 -15.87 -7.31 30.43
C TYR A 209 -16.76 -6.99 31.62
N ARG A 210 -16.55 -7.63 32.79
CA ARG A 210 -17.30 -7.27 34.03
C ARG A 210 -17.18 -5.82 34.40
N ARG A 211 -15.99 -5.23 34.19
CA ARG A 211 -15.71 -3.83 34.58
C ARG A 211 -16.26 -2.83 33.56
N TYR A 212 -16.18 -3.12 32.27
CA TYR A 212 -16.45 -2.14 31.22
C TYR A 212 -17.57 -2.55 30.26
N GLY A 213 -18.08 -3.76 30.32
CA GLY A 213 -19.11 -4.28 29.38
C GLY A 213 -20.51 -3.69 29.59
N LYS A 214 -20.82 -3.19 30.79
CA LYS A 214 -22.08 -2.46 31.11
C LYS A 214 -23.36 -3.18 30.61
N GLY A 215 -23.44 -4.51 30.72
CA GLY A 215 -24.60 -5.28 30.31
C GLY A 215 -24.77 -5.53 28.80
N LYS A 216 -23.85 -5.08 27.97
CA LYS A 216 -23.83 -5.40 26.53
C LYS A 216 -23.62 -6.89 26.29
N ASP A 217 -24.09 -7.39 25.15
CA ASP A 217 -23.68 -8.71 24.66
C ASP A 217 -22.14 -8.76 24.50
N LEU A 218 -21.52 -9.85 24.94
CA LEU A 218 -20.06 -10.00 24.96
C LEU A 218 -19.46 -9.88 23.55
N LYS A 219 -20.09 -10.46 22.54
CA LYS A 219 -19.57 -10.43 21.15
C LYS A 219 -19.69 -9.03 20.57
N GLN A 220 -20.81 -8.34 20.86
CA GLN A 220 -21.00 -6.96 20.41
C GLN A 220 -20.03 -6.02 21.15
N TRP A 221 -19.82 -6.19 22.45
CA TRP A 221 -18.86 -5.41 23.21
C TRP A 221 -17.43 -5.55 22.67
N ARG A 222 -17.02 -6.76 22.27
CA ARG A 222 -15.72 -6.99 21.66
C ARG A 222 -15.57 -6.26 20.32
N ARG A 223 -16.61 -6.28 19.45
CA ARG A 223 -16.61 -5.50 18.19
C ARG A 223 -16.54 -4.01 18.45
N ASP A 224 -17.31 -3.53 19.43
CA ASP A 224 -17.30 -2.11 19.81
C ASP A 224 -15.92 -1.67 20.30
N ASN A 225 -15.22 -2.48 21.10
CA ASN A 225 -13.88 -2.18 21.59
C ASN A 225 -12.89 -1.98 20.44
N ILE A 226 -12.89 -2.89 19.46
CA ILE A 226 -12.02 -2.74 18.28
C ILE A 226 -12.41 -1.50 17.48
N THR A 227 -13.70 -1.26 17.26
CA THR A 227 -14.18 -0.07 16.55
C THR A 227 -13.80 1.22 17.28
N ASP A 228 -13.85 1.25 18.62
CA ASP A 228 -13.45 2.41 19.42
C ASP A 228 -11.95 2.68 19.36
N ILE A 229 -11.12 1.62 19.30
CA ILE A 229 -9.69 1.76 19.05
C ILE A 229 -9.49 2.36 17.65
N VAL A 230 -10.07 1.78 16.62
CA VAL A 230 -9.97 2.27 15.23
C VAL A 230 -10.35 3.74 15.13
N ARG A 231 -11.49 4.12 15.68
CA ARG A 231 -11.98 5.51 15.66
C ARG A 231 -10.99 6.47 16.34
N ARG A 232 -10.46 6.09 17.50
CA ARG A 232 -9.47 6.90 18.19
C ARG A 232 -8.20 7.08 17.37
N LEU A 233 -7.65 6.01 16.80
CA LEU A 233 -6.42 6.07 16.02
C LEU A 233 -6.63 6.89 14.73
N TYR A 234 -7.77 6.71 14.05
CA TYR A 234 -8.14 7.52 12.87
C TYR A 234 -8.19 9.01 13.21
N THR A 235 -8.91 9.37 14.27
CA THR A 235 -9.04 10.78 14.70
C THR A 235 -7.67 11.38 15.04
N ASP A 236 -6.84 10.65 15.77
CA ASP A 236 -5.50 11.12 16.16
C ASP A 236 -4.59 11.35 14.95
N ILE A 237 -4.59 10.45 13.97
CA ILE A 237 -3.81 10.58 12.73
C ILE A 237 -4.29 11.78 11.92
N LYS A 238 -5.60 11.86 11.66
CA LYS A 238 -6.20 12.92 10.85
C LYS A 238 -6.07 14.31 11.48
N SER A 239 -6.02 14.41 12.81
CA SER A 239 -5.80 15.68 13.49
C SER A 239 -4.37 16.23 13.32
N ILE A 240 -3.39 15.36 13.02
CA ILE A 240 -1.98 15.74 12.82
C ILE A 240 -1.70 15.96 11.33
N LYS A 241 -2.05 14.98 10.51
CA LYS A 241 -1.85 14.99 9.05
C LYS A 241 -3.08 14.44 8.34
N PRO A 242 -4.04 15.29 7.93
CA PRO A 242 -5.31 14.85 7.36
C PRO A 242 -5.15 14.06 6.06
N TRP A 243 -4.06 14.24 5.32
CA TRP A 243 -3.74 13.52 4.09
C TRP A 243 -3.19 12.10 4.30
N VAL A 244 -2.69 11.77 5.49
CA VAL A 244 -2.16 10.42 5.79
C VAL A 244 -3.30 9.40 5.70
N LYS A 245 -3.14 8.42 4.82
CA LYS A 245 -4.11 7.37 4.55
C LYS A 245 -4.18 6.39 5.72
N VAL A 246 -5.37 6.13 6.23
CA VAL A 246 -5.59 5.16 7.32
C VAL A 246 -6.23 3.91 6.75
N SER A 247 -5.54 2.79 6.86
CA SER A 247 -5.99 1.52 6.31
C SER A 247 -5.80 0.35 7.28
N SER A 248 -6.43 -0.78 6.99
CA SER A 248 -6.17 -2.05 7.70
C SER A 248 -6.36 -3.27 6.82
N SER A 249 -5.80 -4.42 7.29
CA SER A 249 -5.93 -5.74 6.68
C SER A 249 -6.92 -6.62 7.45
N PRO A 250 -8.24 -6.52 7.18
CA PRO A 250 -9.21 -7.43 7.78
C PRO A 250 -9.10 -8.83 7.18
N ILE A 251 -9.71 -9.83 7.87
CA ILE A 251 -9.92 -11.15 7.29
C ILE A 251 -10.67 -11.00 5.97
N GLY A 252 -10.24 -11.71 4.94
CA GLY A 252 -10.75 -11.57 3.57
C GLY A 252 -12.25 -11.83 3.40
N LYS A 253 -12.85 -12.60 4.29
CA LYS A 253 -14.30 -12.76 4.41
C LYS A 253 -14.81 -11.89 5.55
N TYR A 254 -15.67 -10.92 5.27
CA TYR A 254 -16.26 -10.13 6.35
C TYR A 254 -17.17 -10.98 7.23
N ARG A 255 -18.15 -11.65 6.61
CA ARG A 255 -19.07 -12.64 7.21
C ARG A 255 -19.61 -13.55 6.10
N ASP A 256 -20.41 -14.52 6.45
CA ASP A 256 -21.13 -15.31 5.44
C ASP A 256 -22.07 -14.43 4.62
N THR A 257 -22.22 -14.73 3.34
CA THR A 257 -23.10 -14.00 2.41
C THR A 257 -24.23 -14.92 1.94
N ASN A 258 -25.35 -14.35 1.51
CA ASN A 258 -26.45 -15.12 0.90
C ASN A 258 -26.03 -15.76 -0.44
N ARG A 259 -25.01 -15.20 -1.12
CA ARG A 259 -24.48 -15.76 -2.37
C ARG A 259 -23.69 -17.05 -2.15
N TYR A 260 -22.96 -17.09 -1.05
CA TYR A 260 -22.15 -18.25 -0.71
C TYR A 260 -22.03 -18.38 0.80
N PRO A 261 -22.82 -19.24 1.43
CA PRO A 261 -22.73 -19.51 2.86
C PRO A 261 -21.44 -20.29 3.15
N SER A 262 -20.33 -19.57 3.31
CA SER A 262 -19.06 -20.18 3.69
C SER A 262 -18.98 -20.25 5.19
N ARG A 263 -19.27 -21.38 5.74
CA ARG A 263 -19.05 -21.65 7.17
C ARG A 263 -17.56 -21.53 7.48
N GLY A 264 -17.20 -20.79 8.53
CA GLY A 264 -15.84 -20.79 9.03
C GLY A 264 -15.27 -19.41 9.35
N TRP A 265 -14.00 -19.23 9.04
CA TRP A 265 -13.21 -18.10 9.48
C TRP A 265 -13.59 -16.79 8.77
N ASN A 266 -14.05 -15.82 9.57
CA ASN A 266 -14.43 -14.51 9.07
C ASN A 266 -14.14 -13.39 10.07
N ALA A 267 -14.13 -12.16 9.60
CA ALA A 267 -13.79 -10.96 10.38
C ALA A 267 -14.78 -10.69 11.51
N TYR A 268 -16.07 -10.68 11.19
CA TYR A 268 -17.12 -10.20 12.08
C TYR A 268 -17.39 -11.10 13.27
N HIS A 269 -17.51 -12.43 13.04
CA HIS A 269 -17.92 -13.38 14.08
C HIS A 269 -16.75 -13.97 14.84
N VAL A 270 -15.62 -14.25 14.17
CA VAL A 270 -14.53 -15.05 14.74
C VAL A 270 -13.50 -14.19 15.46
N VAL A 271 -13.18 -13.02 14.90
CA VAL A 271 -12.13 -12.13 15.43
C VAL A 271 -12.65 -10.74 15.81
N TYR A 272 -13.98 -10.55 15.78
CA TYR A 272 -14.68 -9.32 16.19
C TYR A 272 -14.23 -8.05 15.46
N GLN A 273 -13.95 -8.18 14.16
CA GLN A 273 -13.46 -7.12 13.28
C GLN A 273 -14.63 -6.63 12.40
N ASP A 274 -15.27 -5.53 12.80
CA ASP A 274 -16.45 -4.96 12.10
C ASP A 274 -16.02 -3.94 11.03
N ALA A 275 -15.19 -4.41 10.07
CA ALA A 275 -14.51 -3.54 9.12
C ALA A 275 -15.44 -2.82 8.13
N GLN A 276 -16.58 -3.41 7.74
CA GLN A 276 -17.57 -2.70 6.90
C GLN A 276 -18.21 -1.53 7.66
N ARG A 277 -18.40 -1.65 8.97
CA ARG A 277 -18.83 -0.54 9.82
C ARG A 277 -17.82 0.60 9.82
N TRP A 278 -16.52 0.33 9.84
CA TRP A 278 -15.50 1.37 9.83
C TRP A 278 -15.52 2.21 8.55
N LEU A 279 -15.78 1.59 7.39
CA LEU A 279 -15.99 2.29 6.12
C LEU A 279 -17.27 3.15 6.16
N LYS A 280 -18.38 2.59 6.64
CA LYS A 280 -19.67 3.28 6.75
C LYS A 280 -19.60 4.49 7.70
N GLU A 281 -18.87 4.38 8.80
CA GLU A 281 -18.64 5.48 9.75
C GLU A 281 -17.57 6.48 9.28
N GLY A 282 -16.89 6.21 8.17
CA GLY A 282 -15.83 7.07 7.62
C GLY A 282 -14.57 7.15 8.48
N ILE A 283 -14.30 6.14 9.32
CA ILE A 283 -13.12 6.05 10.17
C ILE A 283 -12.01 5.17 9.61
N HIS A 284 -12.04 4.96 8.28
CA HIS A 284 -11.00 4.34 7.46
C HIS A 284 -11.03 4.94 6.06
N ASP A 285 -9.86 5.09 5.44
CA ASP A 285 -9.74 5.51 4.05
C ASP A 285 -9.69 4.31 3.10
N ALA A 286 -9.12 3.19 3.56
CA ALA A 286 -8.96 1.99 2.77
C ALA A 286 -9.01 0.71 3.60
N LEU A 287 -9.44 -0.39 2.99
CA LEU A 287 -9.25 -1.73 3.51
C LEU A 287 -8.47 -2.59 2.50
N PHE A 288 -7.57 -3.42 3.04
CA PHE A 288 -6.80 -4.43 2.32
C PHE A 288 -7.21 -5.82 2.80
N PRO A 289 -8.41 -6.32 2.46
CA PRO A 289 -8.88 -7.61 2.95
C PRO A 289 -7.90 -8.72 2.55
N MET A 290 -7.48 -9.55 3.51
CA MET A 290 -6.56 -10.69 3.28
C MET A 290 -7.31 -11.82 2.56
N MET A 291 -7.49 -11.68 1.24
CA MET A 291 -8.29 -12.59 0.42
C MET A 291 -7.44 -13.74 -0.14
N TYR A 292 -6.72 -14.44 0.74
CA TYR A 292 -5.83 -15.56 0.40
C TYR A 292 -6.63 -16.85 0.18
N PHE A 293 -7.54 -16.82 -0.79
CA PHE A 293 -8.49 -17.88 -1.10
C PHE A 293 -8.64 -18.07 -2.61
N GLN A 294 -9.23 -19.20 -3.03
CA GLN A 294 -9.56 -19.51 -4.41
C GLN A 294 -11.07 -19.67 -4.60
N GLY A 295 -11.53 -19.51 -5.84
CA GLY A 295 -12.89 -19.85 -6.27
C GLY A 295 -13.99 -19.21 -5.42
N ASN A 296 -14.94 -20.00 -4.96
CA ASN A 296 -16.09 -19.54 -4.19
C ASN A 296 -15.74 -18.90 -2.83
N ASN A 297 -14.52 -19.06 -2.36
CA ASN A 297 -14.05 -18.39 -1.16
C ASN A 297 -13.44 -17.01 -1.46
N PHE A 298 -13.21 -16.66 -2.73
CA PHE A 298 -12.70 -15.36 -3.20
C PHE A 298 -13.79 -14.49 -3.84
N TYR A 299 -14.35 -14.91 -4.97
CA TYR A 299 -15.16 -14.06 -5.84
C TYR A 299 -16.43 -13.50 -5.19
N PRO A 300 -17.27 -14.28 -4.47
CA PRO A 300 -18.45 -13.76 -3.80
C PRO A 300 -18.11 -12.73 -2.70
N PHE A 301 -16.96 -12.91 -2.04
CA PHE A 301 -16.54 -12.03 -0.96
C PHE A 301 -15.86 -10.75 -1.48
N ALA A 302 -15.21 -10.79 -2.63
CA ALA A 302 -14.75 -9.58 -3.32
C ALA A 302 -15.93 -8.69 -3.73
N LEU A 303 -17.03 -9.29 -4.21
CA LEU A 303 -18.28 -8.57 -4.47
C LEU A 303 -18.90 -8.00 -3.19
N ASP A 304 -18.94 -8.77 -2.09
CA ASP A 304 -19.44 -8.29 -0.80
C ASP A 304 -18.65 -7.06 -0.30
N TRP A 305 -17.31 -7.08 -0.44
CA TRP A 305 -16.47 -5.91 -0.13
C TRP A 305 -16.81 -4.73 -1.03
N LYS A 306 -16.99 -4.94 -2.35
CA LYS A 306 -17.32 -3.88 -3.30
C LYS A 306 -18.68 -3.24 -2.99
N GLU A 307 -19.69 -4.03 -2.69
CA GLU A 307 -21.05 -3.54 -2.41
C GLU A 307 -21.14 -2.79 -1.08
N ASN A 308 -20.19 -3.01 -0.17
CA ASN A 308 -20.13 -2.40 1.15
C ASN A 308 -18.90 -1.49 1.32
N ASP A 309 -18.36 -0.93 0.22
CA ASP A 309 -17.12 -0.13 0.23
C ASP A 309 -17.27 1.26 0.93
N GLY A 310 -18.48 1.72 1.16
CA GLY A 310 -18.73 3.01 1.81
C GLY A 310 -18.12 4.20 1.06
N LYS A 311 -17.87 4.07 -0.25
CA LYS A 311 -17.14 5.03 -1.09
C LYS A 311 -15.69 5.24 -0.64
N ARG A 312 -15.08 4.23 -0.04
CA ARG A 312 -13.68 4.15 0.36
C ARG A 312 -12.98 3.10 -0.50
N TRP A 313 -11.67 3.05 -0.41
CA TRP A 313 -10.90 2.11 -1.22
C TRP A 313 -10.92 0.70 -0.66
N ILE A 314 -11.13 -0.25 -1.55
CA ILE A 314 -10.97 -1.69 -1.29
C ILE A 314 -9.86 -2.22 -2.19
N ILE A 315 -8.81 -2.74 -1.56
CA ILE A 315 -7.61 -3.27 -2.23
C ILE A 315 -7.41 -4.72 -1.76
N PRO A 316 -7.94 -5.73 -2.47
CA PRO A 316 -7.77 -7.11 -2.09
C PRO A 316 -6.30 -7.50 -1.94
N GLY A 317 -5.98 -8.15 -0.82
CA GLY A 317 -4.72 -8.84 -0.63
C GLY A 317 -4.72 -10.18 -1.34
N LEU A 318 -3.81 -10.39 -2.27
CA LEU A 318 -3.65 -11.64 -3.01
C LEU A 318 -2.53 -12.48 -2.41
N GLY A 319 -2.83 -13.75 -2.13
CA GLY A 319 -1.93 -14.68 -1.46
C GLY A 319 -0.91 -15.31 -2.40
N ILE A 320 -0.02 -14.53 -3.00
CA ILE A 320 0.99 -15.05 -3.95
C ILE A 320 2.00 -16.03 -3.33
N TYR A 321 2.12 -16.06 -2.01
CA TYR A 321 2.94 -17.07 -1.33
C TYR A 321 2.42 -18.49 -1.57
N PHE A 322 1.13 -18.66 -1.83
CA PHE A 322 0.52 -19.93 -2.18
C PHE A 322 0.90 -20.45 -3.58
N LEU A 323 1.51 -19.62 -4.42
CA LEU A 323 2.12 -20.10 -5.66
C LEU A 323 3.31 -21.04 -5.40
N SER A 324 3.97 -20.87 -4.24
CA SER A 324 5.12 -21.71 -3.88
C SER A 324 4.70 -23.18 -3.71
N PRO A 325 5.47 -24.14 -4.31
CA PRO A 325 5.26 -25.56 -4.10
C PRO A 325 5.41 -26.01 -2.63
N ARG A 326 6.07 -25.21 -1.80
CA ARG A 326 6.23 -25.47 -0.36
C ARG A 326 5.02 -25.06 0.47
N GLU A 327 4.09 -24.33 -0.14
CA GLU A 327 2.84 -23.86 0.48
C GLU A 327 1.64 -24.64 -0.10
N GLN A 328 0.91 -24.12 -1.07
CA GLN A 328 -0.27 -24.77 -1.66
C GLN A 328 -0.16 -25.02 -3.18
N ASP A 329 0.95 -24.64 -3.78
CA ASP A 329 1.26 -24.85 -5.20
C ASP A 329 0.18 -24.36 -6.17
N TRP A 330 -0.45 -23.20 -5.86
CA TRP A 330 -1.48 -22.62 -6.74
C TRP A 330 -0.94 -22.38 -8.15
N PRO A 331 -1.77 -22.58 -9.19
CA PRO A 331 -1.41 -22.15 -10.53
C PRO A 331 -1.40 -20.61 -10.61
N LEU A 332 -0.52 -20.05 -11.44
CA LEU A 332 -0.43 -18.60 -11.67
C LEU A 332 -1.77 -18.02 -12.19
N ASP A 333 -2.47 -18.77 -13.04
CA ASP A 333 -3.77 -18.40 -13.58
C ASP A 333 -4.82 -18.03 -12.51
N GLU A 334 -4.70 -18.55 -11.31
CA GLU A 334 -5.61 -18.14 -10.23
C GLU A 334 -5.39 -16.67 -9.86
N ILE A 335 -4.14 -16.23 -9.72
CA ILE A 335 -3.80 -14.83 -9.45
C ILE A 335 -4.21 -13.94 -10.61
N VAL A 336 -3.95 -14.38 -11.84
CA VAL A 336 -4.36 -13.69 -13.10
C VAL A 336 -5.87 -13.46 -13.11
N ARG A 337 -6.67 -14.52 -12.86
CA ARG A 337 -8.14 -14.39 -12.78
C ARG A 337 -8.60 -13.45 -11.69
N GLN A 338 -7.96 -13.47 -10.51
CA GLN A 338 -8.28 -12.58 -9.41
C GLN A 338 -8.03 -11.12 -9.77
N ILE A 339 -6.92 -10.80 -10.46
CA ILE A 339 -6.63 -9.44 -10.92
C ILE A 339 -7.67 -8.97 -11.94
N HIS A 340 -7.97 -9.79 -12.94
CA HIS A 340 -9.02 -9.47 -13.92
C HIS A 340 -10.38 -9.20 -13.26
N PHE A 341 -10.77 -10.06 -12.31
CA PHE A 341 -12.04 -9.90 -11.60
C PHE A 341 -12.08 -8.61 -10.77
N THR A 342 -11.00 -8.30 -10.04
CA THR A 342 -10.94 -7.08 -9.22
C THR A 342 -11.04 -5.81 -10.06
N ARG A 343 -10.42 -5.79 -11.26
CA ARG A 343 -10.57 -4.70 -12.23
C ARG A 343 -11.98 -4.64 -12.82
N GLN A 344 -12.56 -5.80 -13.17
CA GLN A 344 -13.93 -5.89 -13.71
C GLN A 344 -14.97 -5.31 -12.76
N ILE A 345 -14.89 -5.60 -11.46
CA ILE A 345 -15.81 -5.06 -10.46
C ILE A 345 -15.39 -3.69 -9.92
N LYS A 346 -14.34 -3.08 -10.51
CA LYS A 346 -13.84 -1.72 -10.20
C LYS A 346 -13.44 -1.56 -8.74
N LEU A 347 -12.66 -2.49 -8.21
CA LEU A 347 -11.92 -2.30 -6.98
C LEU A 347 -10.70 -1.38 -7.22
N ASN A 348 -10.13 -0.83 -6.16
CA ASN A 348 -9.16 0.27 -6.27
C ASN A 348 -7.71 -0.18 -6.49
N GLY A 349 -7.49 -1.48 -6.68
CA GLY A 349 -6.18 -2.05 -6.92
C GLY A 349 -6.00 -3.42 -6.29
N GLN A 350 -4.75 -3.86 -6.13
CA GLN A 350 -4.36 -5.12 -5.53
C GLN A 350 -3.14 -4.92 -4.62
N ALA A 351 -3.04 -5.78 -3.60
CA ALA A 351 -1.87 -5.85 -2.74
C ALA A 351 -1.37 -7.30 -2.66
N TYR A 352 -0.07 -7.51 -2.69
CA TYR A 352 0.52 -8.85 -2.79
C TYR A 352 1.19 -9.26 -1.48
N PHE A 353 0.77 -10.38 -0.92
CA PHE A 353 1.39 -10.95 0.26
C PHE A 353 2.23 -12.18 -0.14
N ARG A 354 3.54 -12.08 -0.03
CA ARG A 354 4.36 -10.94 0.41
C ARG A 354 5.50 -10.69 -0.56
N ASN A 355 6.23 -9.60 -0.37
CA ASN A 355 7.25 -9.08 -1.26
C ASN A 355 8.29 -10.12 -1.74
N ARG A 356 8.74 -11.04 -0.88
CA ARG A 356 9.73 -12.06 -1.26
C ARG A 356 9.27 -12.91 -2.45
N PHE A 357 8.03 -13.43 -2.40
CA PHE A 357 7.51 -14.31 -3.46
C PHE A 357 7.31 -13.56 -4.77
N LEU A 358 7.05 -12.26 -4.68
CA LEU A 358 6.99 -11.36 -5.81
C LEU A 358 8.38 -11.22 -6.46
N LEU A 359 9.40 -10.84 -5.68
CA LEU A 359 10.75 -10.61 -6.18
C LEU A 359 11.52 -11.90 -6.52
N ASP A 360 11.18 -13.02 -5.89
CA ASP A 360 11.67 -14.35 -6.29
C ASP A 360 10.99 -14.83 -7.61
N ASN A 361 10.07 -14.02 -8.16
CA ASN A 361 9.29 -14.28 -9.39
C ASN A 361 8.64 -15.66 -9.39
N THR A 362 8.02 -16.03 -8.26
CA THR A 362 7.46 -17.36 -8.05
C THR A 362 6.43 -17.69 -9.13
N LYS A 363 6.68 -18.73 -9.91
CA LYS A 363 5.90 -19.12 -11.10
C LYS A 363 5.74 -18.03 -12.16
N GLY A 364 6.65 -17.06 -12.23
CA GLY A 364 6.59 -15.98 -13.22
C GLY A 364 5.61 -14.86 -12.84
N VAL A 365 5.19 -14.73 -11.57
CA VAL A 365 4.18 -13.75 -11.17
C VAL A 365 4.62 -12.31 -11.40
N LEU A 366 5.90 -11.98 -11.23
CA LEU A 366 6.40 -10.63 -11.46
C LEU A 366 6.43 -10.30 -12.96
N ASP A 367 6.92 -11.22 -13.78
CA ASP A 367 6.93 -11.08 -15.24
C ASP A 367 5.50 -10.89 -15.78
N GLU A 368 4.54 -11.69 -15.29
CA GLU A 368 3.14 -11.57 -15.67
C GLU A 368 2.56 -10.19 -15.32
N LEU A 369 2.94 -9.64 -14.16
CA LEU A 369 2.52 -8.29 -13.77
C LEU A 369 3.15 -7.22 -14.67
N GLU A 370 4.44 -7.29 -14.94
CA GLU A 370 5.18 -6.32 -15.76
C GLU A 370 4.68 -6.32 -17.21
N GLU A 371 4.48 -7.49 -17.80
CA GLU A 371 4.16 -7.64 -19.22
C GLU A 371 2.68 -7.40 -19.52
N ASN A 372 1.77 -7.85 -18.63
CA ASN A 372 0.34 -7.92 -18.93
C ASN A 372 -0.55 -7.00 -18.10
N PHE A 373 -0.15 -6.67 -16.85
CA PHE A 373 -1.01 -5.89 -15.96
C PHE A 373 -0.49 -4.50 -15.62
N TYR A 374 0.81 -4.34 -15.47
CA TYR A 374 1.46 -3.12 -14.99
C TYR A 374 2.43 -2.53 -16.02
N THR A 375 2.10 -2.66 -17.30
CA THR A 375 2.90 -2.19 -18.43
C THR A 375 3.22 -0.69 -18.35
N TYR A 376 2.29 0.10 -17.79
CA TYR A 376 2.44 1.54 -17.60
C TYR A 376 2.30 1.90 -16.11
N PRO A 377 2.89 3.02 -15.66
CA PRO A 377 2.64 3.54 -14.32
C PRO A 377 1.14 3.76 -14.07
N ALA A 378 0.73 3.77 -12.81
CA ALA A 378 -0.62 4.15 -12.40
C ALA A 378 -0.55 5.12 -11.23
N LEU A 379 -1.51 6.04 -11.18
CA LEU A 379 -1.69 6.95 -10.07
C LEU A 379 -2.50 6.31 -8.95
N ILE A 380 -2.27 6.76 -7.73
CA ILE A 380 -3.13 6.44 -6.60
C ILE A 380 -4.42 7.24 -6.74
N PRO A 381 -5.61 6.64 -6.55
CA PRO A 381 -6.86 7.37 -6.62
C PRO A 381 -6.92 8.54 -5.64
N PRO A 382 -7.63 9.64 -5.94
CA PRO A 382 -7.77 10.75 -5.01
C PRO A 382 -8.69 10.43 -3.82
N MET A 383 -8.36 10.96 -2.63
CA MET A 383 -9.19 10.88 -1.42
C MET A 383 -10.24 12.01 -1.39
N THR A 384 -11.14 12.02 -2.36
CA THR A 384 -12.15 13.10 -2.55
C THR A 384 -13.10 13.29 -1.38
N TRP A 385 -13.17 12.34 -0.43
CA TRP A 385 -13.94 12.46 0.80
C TRP A 385 -13.25 13.31 1.89
N SER A 386 -11.94 13.57 1.73
CA SER A 386 -11.15 14.39 2.66
C SER A 386 -10.84 15.76 2.09
N ASP A 387 -10.45 15.81 0.82
CA ASP A 387 -10.31 17.01 0.01
C ASP A 387 -10.63 16.68 -1.45
N SER A 388 -11.24 17.63 -2.17
CA SER A 388 -11.59 17.48 -3.59
C SER A 388 -11.16 18.67 -4.45
N ILE A 389 -10.34 19.56 -3.90
CA ILE A 389 -9.85 20.76 -4.58
C ILE A 389 -8.45 20.48 -5.12
N PRO A 390 -8.25 20.39 -6.45
CA PRO A 390 -6.93 20.15 -7.00
C PRO A 390 -6.03 21.40 -6.84
N PRO A 391 -4.70 21.22 -6.89
CA PRO A 391 -3.76 22.35 -6.94
C PRO A 391 -3.97 23.22 -8.17
N SER A 392 -3.39 24.43 -8.15
CA SER A 392 -3.33 25.27 -9.35
C SER A 392 -2.57 24.56 -10.47
N VAL A 393 -2.96 24.83 -11.72
CA VAL A 393 -2.25 24.32 -12.90
C VAL A 393 -0.82 24.86 -12.86
N PRO A 394 0.22 24.02 -13.12
CA PRO A 394 1.59 24.52 -13.32
C PRO A 394 1.64 25.60 -14.39
N SER A 395 2.64 26.45 -14.38
CA SER A 395 2.77 27.56 -15.35
C SER A 395 4.18 27.67 -15.91
N HIS A 396 4.40 28.58 -16.88
CA HIS A 396 5.70 28.86 -17.49
C HIS A 396 6.44 27.61 -17.98
N PRO A 397 5.86 26.89 -18.97
CA PRO A 397 6.47 25.67 -19.49
C PRO A 397 7.77 25.99 -20.25
N SER A 398 8.76 25.11 -20.13
CA SER A 398 9.97 25.13 -20.94
C SER A 398 10.36 23.71 -21.33
N VAL A 399 10.72 23.54 -22.60
CA VAL A 399 11.28 22.28 -23.12
C VAL A 399 12.56 22.62 -23.88
N GLN A 400 13.68 22.03 -23.48
CA GLN A 400 14.99 22.27 -24.06
C GLN A 400 15.63 20.93 -24.43
N GLN A 401 16.17 20.85 -25.63
CA GLN A 401 17.02 19.74 -26.02
C GLN A 401 18.43 19.95 -25.44
N ILE A 402 18.87 19.07 -24.54
CA ILE A 402 20.17 19.16 -23.86
C ILE A 402 21.21 18.21 -24.43
N ALA A 403 20.77 17.18 -25.13
CA ALA A 403 21.60 16.26 -25.88
C ALA A 403 20.75 15.53 -26.93
N ASN A 404 21.38 14.75 -27.80
CA ASN A 404 20.64 13.95 -28.80
C ASN A 404 19.68 12.99 -28.08
N GLY A 405 18.38 13.11 -28.38
CA GLY A 405 17.32 12.31 -27.77
C GLY A 405 17.06 12.59 -26.26
N LYS A 406 17.66 13.64 -25.68
CA LYS A 406 17.47 14.02 -24.28
C LYS A 406 16.86 15.41 -24.17
N LEU A 407 15.71 15.49 -23.50
CA LEU A 407 14.97 16.74 -23.27
C LEU A 407 14.97 17.09 -21.77
N ARG A 408 15.20 18.35 -21.45
CA ARG A 408 14.92 18.91 -20.12
C ARG A 408 13.61 19.68 -20.20
N MET A 409 12.69 19.34 -19.33
CA MET A 409 11.39 19.99 -19.19
C MET A 409 11.33 20.66 -17.83
N SER A 410 10.80 21.88 -17.77
CA SER A 410 10.60 22.58 -16.52
C SER A 410 9.31 23.41 -16.54
N TRP A 411 8.82 23.73 -15.34
CA TRP A 411 7.61 24.50 -15.12
C TRP A 411 7.71 25.26 -13.81
N GLN A 412 6.86 26.26 -13.62
CA GLN A 412 6.76 26.97 -12.35
C GLN A 412 5.87 26.16 -11.39
N ALA A 413 6.25 26.15 -10.10
CA ALA A 413 5.56 25.42 -9.06
C ALA A 413 4.09 25.84 -8.89
N SER A 414 3.23 24.88 -8.61
CA SER A 414 1.81 25.05 -8.30
C SER A 414 1.60 25.38 -6.82
N ALA A 415 0.54 26.14 -6.53
CA ALA A 415 0.04 26.35 -5.19
C ALA A 415 -1.13 25.39 -4.88
N ASP A 416 -1.26 25.04 -3.62
CA ASP A 416 -2.34 24.19 -3.12
C ASP A 416 -3.08 24.86 -1.96
N ASN A 417 -4.40 24.59 -1.84
CA ASN A 417 -5.26 25.15 -0.79
C ASN A 417 -4.87 24.70 0.62
N SER A 418 -4.26 23.51 0.76
CA SER A 418 -3.77 22.98 2.05
C SER A 418 -2.44 23.58 2.50
N ASN A 419 -1.78 24.39 1.67
CA ASN A 419 -0.41 24.90 1.85
C ASN A 419 0.64 23.77 2.03
N GLN A 420 0.35 22.57 1.54
CA GLN A 420 1.28 21.44 1.52
C GLN A 420 2.05 21.43 0.19
N SER A 421 3.17 20.70 0.19
CA SER A 421 3.92 20.43 -1.04
C SER A 421 3.09 19.64 -2.03
N VAL A 422 3.18 19.98 -3.31
CA VAL A 422 2.59 19.26 -4.42
C VAL A 422 3.64 18.37 -5.09
N VAL A 423 3.16 17.35 -5.79
CA VAL A 423 3.97 16.51 -6.69
C VAL A 423 3.48 16.68 -8.12
N TYR A 424 4.30 16.29 -9.10
CA TYR A 424 3.93 16.43 -10.51
C TYR A 424 3.87 15.06 -11.20
N HIS A 425 3.01 15.00 -12.22
CA HIS A 425 2.91 13.84 -13.12
C HIS A 425 3.20 14.31 -14.55
N LEU A 426 4.12 13.62 -15.21
CA LEU A 426 4.50 13.93 -16.59
C LEU A 426 3.83 12.96 -17.54
N TYR A 427 3.27 13.49 -18.59
CA TYR A 427 2.63 12.76 -19.68
C TYR A 427 3.31 13.03 -21.01
N GLY A 428 3.32 12.05 -21.90
CA GLY A 428 3.82 12.20 -23.25
C GLY A 428 3.03 11.37 -24.27
N SER A 429 2.81 11.92 -25.45
CA SER A 429 2.04 11.30 -26.51
C SER A 429 2.64 11.63 -27.88
N ASP A 430 2.27 10.83 -28.89
CA ASP A 430 2.57 11.10 -30.29
C ASP A 430 1.42 11.88 -30.98
N THR A 431 0.32 12.10 -30.26
CA THR A 431 -0.85 12.87 -30.70
C THR A 431 -1.07 14.09 -29.81
N TYR A 432 -1.52 15.20 -30.41
CA TYR A 432 -1.84 16.47 -29.74
C TYR A 432 -3.37 16.69 -29.74
N PRO A 433 -3.94 17.18 -28.62
CA PRO A 433 -3.34 17.36 -27.31
C PRO A 433 -3.05 16.04 -26.59
N VAL A 434 -2.16 16.07 -25.60
CA VAL A 434 -1.86 14.89 -24.77
C VAL A 434 -3.07 14.52 -23.93
N ASP A 435 -3.64 13.35 -24.17
CA ASP A 435 -4.76 12.83 -23.35
C ASP A 435 -4.23 12.22 -22.04
N ILE A 436 -4.36 12.97 -20.95
CA ILE A 436 -3.92 12.52 -19.61
C ILE A 436 -4.80 11.41 -19.01
N LYS A 437 -5.91 11.05 -19.64
CA LYS A 437 -6.76 9.94 -19.18
C LYS A 437 -6.22 8.57 -19.62
N GLN A 438 -5.34 8.57 -20.63
CA GLN A 438 -4.74 7.35 -21.17
C GLN A 438 -3.51 6.95 -20.34
N PRO A 439 -3.51 5.76 -19.70
CA PRO A 439 -2.40 5.33 -18.86
C PRO A 439 -1.08 5.19 -19.62
N GLN A 440 -1.12 4.83 -20.91
CA GLN A 440 0.08 4.72 -21.74
C GLN A 440 0.78 6.06 -22.00
N ASN A 441 0.13 7.18 -21.72
CA ASN A 441 0.72 8.51 -21.83
C ASN A 441 1.43 8.95 -20.54
N LEU A 442 1.22 8.25 -19.43
CA LEU A 442 1.87 8.57 -18.14
C LEU A 442 3.33 8.12 -18.18
N ILE A 443 4.26 9.07 -18.12
CA ILE A 443 5.71 8.82 -18.19
C ILE A 443 6.33 8.72 -16.80
N ALA A 444 6.04 9.71 -15.94
CA ALA A 444 6.60 9.80 -14.60
C ALA A 444 5.56 10.28 -13.59
N THR A 445 5.67 9.78 -12.36
CA THR A 445 4.72 10.06 -11.28
C THR A 445 5.44 10.56 -10.03
N HIS A 446 4.76 11.37 -9.22
CA HIS A 446 5.25 11.85 -7.93
C HIS A 446 6.61 12.56 -8.02
N LEU A 447 6.82 13.36 -9.09
CA LEU A 447 8.00 14.19 -9.21
C LEU A 447 7.91 15.31 -8.15
N ILE A 448 8.93 15.42 -7.30
CA ILE A 448 9.01 16.47 -6.27
C ILE A 448 9.57 17.75 -6.90
N ALA A 449 10.52 17.61 -7.83
CA ALA A 449 11.10 18.74 -8.57
C ALA A 449 10.13 19.22 -9.64
N ASN A 450 10.17 20.52 -9.91
CA ASN A 450 9.43 21.15 -11.02
C ASN A 450 10.24 21.15 -12.33
N GLU A 451 11.06 20.10 -12.51
CA GLU A 451 11.79 19.78 -13.73
C GLU A 451 11.94 18.28 -13.91
N TYR A 452 12.15 17.86 -15.16
CA TYR A 452 12.37 16.45 -15.49
C TYR A 452 13.27 16.33 -16.73
N GLU A 453 14.22 15.40 -16.68
CA GLU A 453 15.02 15.02 -17.84
C GLU A 453 14.44 13.74 -18.48
N TYR A 454 13.86 13.91 -19.65
CA TYR A 454 13.29 12.81 -20.41
C TYR A 454 14.32 12.27 -21.43
N THR A 455 14.44 10.95 -21.45
CA THR A 455 15.19 10.22 -22.48
C THR A 455 14.34 9.03 -22.92
N ALA A 456 14.04 8.91 -24.18
CA ALA A 456 13.33 7.74 -24.69
C ALA A 456 14.22 6.49 -24.54
N ARG A 457 13.64 5.38 -24.10
CA ARG A 457 14.34 4.09 -24.00
C ARG A 457 14.97 3.66 -25.30
N LEU A 458 14.28 3.95 -26.42
CA LEU A 458 14.72 3.73 -27.78
C LEU A 458 14.35 4.96 -28.62
N PRO A 459 15.17 5.40 -29.61
CA PRO A 459 14.92 6.63 -30.37
C PRO A 459 13.54 6.69 -31.01
N TRP A 460 13.03 5.56 -31.54
CA TRP A 460 11.70 5.50 -32.17
C TRP A 460 10.52 5.45 -31.20
N LEU A 461 10.79 5.39 -29.87
CA LEU A 461 9.79 5.52 -28.81
C LEU A 461 9.74 6.94 -28.24
N GLN A 462 10.48 7.89 -28.84
CA GLN A 462 10.47 9.28 -28.42
C GLN A 462 9.06 9.87 -28.55
N LYS A 463 8.54 10.39 -27.45
CA LYS A 463 7.27 11.13 -27.47
C LYS A 463 7.46 12.51 -28.07
N ARG A 464 6.42 13.02 -28.74
CA ARG A 464 6.44 14.32 -29.43
C ARG A 464 5.88 15.45 -28.57
N TYR A 465 4.76 15.19 -27.91
CA TYR A 465 4.03 16.18 -27.14
C TYR A 465 4.05 15.79 -25.67
N PHE A 466 4.19 16.81 -24.79
CA PHE A 466 4.28 16.60 -23.36
C PHE A 466 3.30 17.49 -22.63
N ALA A 467 2.81 17.00 -21.52
CA ALA A 467 1.98 17.74 -20.57
C ALA A 467 2.37 17.38 -19.13
N VAL A 468 2.19 18.32 -18.23
CA VAL A 468 2.42 18.11 -16.79
C VAL A 468 1.20 18.51 -16.00
N THR A 469 0.89 17.75 -14.94
CA THR A 469 -0.13 18.06 -13.96
C THR A 469 0.51 18.20 -12.58
N ALA A 470 -0.12 18.95 -11.69
CA ALA A 470 0.21 18.96 -10.26
C ALA A 470 -0.80 18.11 -9.49
N ALA A 471 -0.36 17.42 -8.45
CA ALA A 471 -1.23 16.71 -7.54
C ALA A 471 -0.91 17.07 -6.08
N ASP A 472 -1.96 17.20 -5.26
CA ASP A 472 -1.84 17.44 -3.83
C ASP A 472 -1.56 16.14 -3.04
N ARG A 473 -1.45 16.26 -1.72
CA ARG A 473 -1.25 15.12 -0.80
C ARG A 473 -2.46 14.19 -0.70
N PHE A 474 -3.64 14.62 -1.18
CA PHE A 474 -4.86 13.81 -1.24
C PHE A 474 -5.02 13.10 -2.59
N GLY A 475 -4.15 13.38 -3.56
CA GLY A 475 -4.15 12.80 -4.90
C GLY A 475 -5.06 13.52 -5.89
N ASN A 476 -5.58 14.71 -5.57
CA ASN A 476 -6.33 15.52 -6.53
C ASN A 476 -5.38 16.09 -7.57
N GLU A 477 -5.68 15.83 -8.84
CA GLU A 477 -4.84 16.19 -9.97
C GLU A 477 -5.38 17.43 -10.68
N SER A 478 -4.52 18.41 -10.95
CA SER A 478 -4.87 19.62 -11.70
C SER A 478 -5.21 19.33 -13.15
N ALA A 479 -5.77 20.31 -13.85
CA ALA A 479 -5.77 20.31 -15.31
C ALA A 479 -4.32 20.28 -15.84
N PRO A 480 -4.10 19.71 -17.06
CA PRO A 480 -2.76 19.63 -17.63
C PRO A 480 -2.24 20.99 -18.12
N LEU A 481 -0.96 21.27 -17.87
CA LEU A 481 -0.19 22.26 -18.59
C LEU A 481 0.45 21.59 -19.81
N THR A 482 0.18 22.06 -21.01
CA THR A 482 0.91 21.65 -22.23
C THR A 482 2.32 22.23 -22.17
N LEU A 483 3.35 21.38 -22.35
CA LEU A 483 4.75 21.81 -22.32
C LEU A 483 5.25 22.27 -23.67
N ASN A 484 4.75 21.67 -24.79
CA ASN A 484 5.06 22.05 -26.16
C ASN A 484 3.86 21.83 -27.08
N THR A 485 3.76 22.61 -28.14
CA THR A 485 2.67 22.60 -29.11
C THR A 485 3.15 22.14 -30.50
N VAL A 486 2.25 22.04 -31.45
CA VAL A 486 2.57 21.69 -32.86
C VAL A 486 3.51 22.73 -33.50
N SER A 487 3.38 24.01 -33.13
CA SER A 487 4.24 25.12 -33.63
C SER A 487 5.66 25.08 -33.07
N ASP A 488 5.90 24.39 -31.97
CA ASP A 488 7.23 24.27 -31.36
C ASP A 488 8.08 23.15 -31.99
N MET A 489 7.60 22.50 -33.04
CA MET A 489 8.17 21.28 -33.65
C MET A 489 9.25 21.52 -34.72
N ASP A 490 9.84 22.71 -34.78
CA ASP A 490 11.10 22.94 -35.54
C ASP A 490 12.35 22.35 -34.86
N ILE A 491 12.14 21.45 -33.86
CA ILE A 491 13.22 20.59 -33.36
C ILE A 491 13.47 19.54 -34.45
N PRO A 492 14.64 19.52 -35.09
CA PRO A 492 14.90 18.62 -36.22
C PRO A 492 14.72 17.18 -35.75
N LEU A 493 13.70 16.50 -36.27
CA LEU A 493 13.63 15.05 -36.23
C LEU A 493 14.97 14.54 -36.78
N LEU A 494 15.69 13.77 -36.01
CA LEU A 494 16.91 13.08 -36.40
C LEU A 494 16.85 12.71 -37.88
N ASN A 495 17.69 13.31 -38.71
CA ASN A 495 18.04 12.76 -40.00
C ASN A 495 18.58 11.34 -39.77
N ILE A 496 17.73 10.35 -39.91
CA ILE A 496 18.17 8.97 -40.10
C ILE A 496 18.80 8.98 -41.49
N GLY A 497 20.11 9.29 -41.50
CA GLY A 497 20.91 9.16 -42.72
C GLY A 497 20.80 7.73 -43.24
N ASN A 498 20.55 7.66 -44.54
CA ASN A 498 20.56 6.42 -45.36
C ASN A 498 21.83 5.59 -45.13
#